data_1a0aeee7d0c1e74d6a4abae008ca3648
#
_entry.id   1a0aeee7d0c1e74d6a4abae008ca3648
#
_cell.length_a   1.000
_cell.length_b   1.000
_cell.length_c   1.000
_cell.angle_alpha   90.00
_cell.angle_beta   90.00
_cell.angle_gamma   90.00
#
_symmetry.space_group_name_H-M   'P 1'
#
loop_
_entity.id
_entity.type
_entity.pdbx_description
1 polymer ?
#
loop_
_entity_poly.entity_id
_entity_poly.type
_entity_poly.pdbx_seq_one_letter_code
_entity_poly.pdbx_strand_id
1 'polypeptide(L)'
;VNSEEANVHVLTHTLHYGLGVFEGVRAYETPEGTKIFRLNDHTERLFSSAQAVDLEIPYSKDEINQAQIEIVKLNNLKEAYIRPMCFYGSGSLGLRADDLKVHTIVAAWEWPSYMAPEVFEKGIKVKISSYKRERGNLVSRSKVNGNYVKSMMALKEALKEGYDEALLLDTDNFISEGSGENLFAIKNNELYTPNLEASLDGITRKAIISLAEEIGMKVNVSDLTEDDILSAQELFFTGTAAEVVPITQVNNQKIGSGERGE
;
A
#
# COMPACT_ATOMS: atom_id res chain seq x y z
N VAL A 1 9.31 20.51 -13.14
CA VAL A 1 8.28 20.86 -14.15
C VAL A 1 6.93 20.96 -13.47
N ASN A 2 6.03 21.76 -14.02
CA ASN A 2 4.63 21.79 -13.58
C ASN A 2 3.93 20.47 -13.93
N SER A 3 2.92 20.10 -13.14
CA SER A 3 2.18 18.84 -13.37
C SER A 3 1.54 18.74 -14.75
N GLU A 4 1.06 19.87 -15.30
CA GLU A 4 0.49 19.96 -16.66
C GLU A 4 1.49 19.69 -17.78
N GLU A 5 2.79 19.92 -17.54
CA GLU A 5 3.89 19.69 -18.46
C GLU A 5 4.53 18.31 -18.28
N ALA A 6 4.20 17.61 -17.20
CA ALA A 6 4.74 16.29 -16.85
C ALA A 6 4.07 15.18 -17.69
N ASN A 7 4.43 15.11 -18.97
CA ASN A 7 3.86 14.17 -19.92
C ASN A 7 4.84 13.04 -20.24
N VAL A 8 4.30 11.88 -20.58
CA VAL A 8 5.06 10.74 -21.09
C VAL A 8 4.60 10.39 -22.52
N HIS A 9 5.51 9.85 -23.31
CA HIS A 9 5.19 9.41 -24.66
C HIS A 9 4.20 8.23 -24.65
N VAL A 10 3.27 8.19 -25.60
CA VAL A 10 2.26 7.10 -25.69
C VAL A 10 2.86 5.70 -25.85
N LEU A 11 4.08 5.60 -26.38
CA LEU A 11 4.84 4.35 -26.49
C LEU A 11 5.76 4.09 -25.28
N THR A 12 5.53 4.74 -24.15
CA THR A 12 6.22 4.42 -22.90
C THR A 12 5.96 2.97 -22.52
N HIS A 13 7.02 2.18 -22.42
CA HIS A 13 6.96 0.73 -22.26
C HIS A 13 6.10 0.29 -21.06
N THR A 14 6.27 0.97 -19.92
CA THR A 14 5.50 0.69 -18.70
C THR A 14 3.99 0.87 -18.90
N LEU A 15 3.54 1.79 -19.78
CA LEU A 15 2.10 1.93 -20.11
C LEU A 15 1.53 0.71 -20.81
N HIS A 16 2.37 -0.02 -21.55
CA HIS A 16 1.95 -1.21 -22.29
C HIS A 16 2.05 -2.49 -21.48
N TYR A 17 3.06 -2.61 -20.62
CA TYR A 17 3.44 -3.88 -19.99
C TYR A 17 3.42 -3.84 -18.45
N GLY A 18 3.22 -2.68 -17.84
CA GLY A 18 3.05 -2.54 -16.39
C GLY A 18 4.34 -2.68 -15.57
N LEU A 19 5.52 -2.83 -16.19
CA LEU A 19 6.78 -2.95 -15.46
C LEU A 19 7.28 -1.57 -15.04
N GLY A 20 7.13 -1.28 -13.79
CA GLY A 20 7.59 -0.10 -13.09
C GLY A 20 7.35 -0.30 -11.60
N VAL A 21 8.00 0.49 -10.77
CA VAL A 21 7.88 0.45 -9.30
C VAL A 21 7.57 1.83 -8.76
N PHE A 22 6.83 1.87 -7.65
CA PHE A 22 6.47 3.15 -7.04
C PHE A 22 6.36 3.04 -5.52
N GLU A 23 6.36 4.21 -4.89
CA GLU A 23 6.02 4.35 -3.48
C GLU A 23 4.89 5.34 -3.27
N GLY A 24 4.28 5.25 -2.11
CA GLY A 24 3.39 6.27 -1.59
C GLY A 24 3.88 6.66 -0.20
N VAL A 25 4.19 7.92 -0.02
CA VAL A 25 4.80 8.45 1.20
C VAL A 25 3.96 9.63 1.70
N ARG A 26 3.77 9.74 3.01
CA ARG A 26 3.02 10.86 3.61
C ARG A 26 3.96 11.83 4.31
N ALA A 27 3.65 13.10 4.14
CA ALA A 27 4.20 14.18 4.94
C ALA A 27 3.07 14.82 5.77
N TYR A 28 3.38 15.16 7.02
CA TYR A 28 2.45 15.69 8.00
C TYR A 28 2.93 17.02 8.56
N GLU A 29 2.00 17.96 8.78
CA GLU A 29 2.29 19.19 9.51
C GLU A 29 2.56 18.86 10.97
N THR A 30 3.67 19.35 11.51
CA THR A 30 4.01 19.24 12.92
C THR A 30 4.38 20.61 13.49
N PRO A 31 4.44 20.78 14.83
CA PRO A 31 4.89 22.04 15.44
C PRO A 31 6.29 22.48 14.98
N GLU A 32 7.12 21.54 14.52
CA GLU A 32 8.48 21.79 14.04
C GLU A 32 8.57 21.96 12.51
N GLY A 33 7.43 22.05 11.82
CA GLY A 33 7.29 22.07 10.36
C GLY A 33 6.92 20.72 9.77
N THR A 34 6.85 20.65 8.46
CA THR A 34 6.43 19.43 7.75
C THR A 34 7.48 18.32 7.87
N LYS A 35 7.05 17.14 8.32
CA LYS A 35 7.90 15.94 8.45
C LYS A 35 7.39 14.84 7.53
N ILE A 36 8.30 14.13 6.85
CA ILE A 36 7.97 12.97 6.03
C ILE A 36 8.08 11.72 6.91
N PHE A 37 6.99 10.97 7.01
CA PHE A 37 6.95 9.77 7.85
C PHE A 37 7.71 8.62 7.20
N ARG A 38 8.67 8.04 7.93
CA ARG A 38 9.42 6.83 7.52
C ARG A 38 10.06 6.94 6.12
N LEU A 39 10.55 8.11 5.73
CA LEU A 39 11.11 8.38 4.40
C LEU A 39 12.13 7.32 3.95
N ASN A 40 13.10 6.99 4.81
CA ASN A 40 14.14 6.02 4.48
C ASN A 40 13.55 4.62 4.24
N ASP A 41 12.59 4.18 5.05
CA ASP A 41 11.95 2.85 4.90
C ASP A 41 11.20 2.76 3.56
N HIS A 42 10.53 3.83 3.14
CA HIS A 42 9.87 3.90 1.84
C HIS A 42 10.87 3.84 0.69
N THR A 43 11.97 4.56 0.78
CA THR A 43 13.02 4.54 -0.24
C THR A 43 13.70 3.16 -0.31
N GLU A 44 14.01 2.54 0.83
CA GLU A 44 14.51 1.16 0.87
C GLU A 44 13.57 0.19 0.17
N ARG A 45 12.25 0.30 0.41
CA ARG A 45 11.27 -0.57 -0.23
C ARG A 45 11.11 -0.27 -1.73
N LEU A 46 11.25 0.98 -2.18
CA LEU A 46 11.29 1.32 -3.60
C LEU A 46 12.42 0.57 -4.31
N PHE A 47 13.63 0.59 -3.73
CA PHE A 47 14.80 -0.09 -4.29
C PHE A 47 14.64 -1.62 -4.22
N SER A 48 14.10 -2.16 -3.14
CA SER A 48 13.81 -3.60 -3.02
C SER A 48 12.77 -4.06 -4.06
N SER A 49 11.76 -3.23 -4.32
CA SER A 49 10.76 -3.51 -5.37
C SER A 49 11.37 -3.46 -6.77
N ALA A 50 12.28 -2.53 -7.02
CA ALA A 50 13.01 -2.40 -8.28
C ALA A 50 13.92 -3.62 -8.51
N GLN A 51 14.63 -4.06 -7.48
CA GLN A 51 15.47 -5.26 -7.52
C GLN A 51 14.65 -6.52 -7.83
N ALA A 52 13.44 -6.63 -7.29
CA ALA A 52 12.58 -7.80 -7.52
C ALA A 52 12.15 -7.97 -8.99
N VAL A 53 12.21 -6.92 -9.79
CA VAL A 53 11.84 -6.91 -11.22
C VAL A 53 13.01 -6.52 -12.12
N ASP A 54 14.24 -6.57 -11.59
CA ASP A 54 15.48 -6.26 -12.31
C ASP A 54 15.44 -4.87 -13.00
N LEU A 55 14.88 -3.88 -12.30
CA LEU A 55 14.85 -2.49 -12.74
C LEU A 55 15.93 -1.70 -12.03
N GLU A 56 16.94 -1.21 -12.75
CA GLU A 56 18.02 -0.41 -12.19
C GLU A 56 17.60 1.06 -12.06
N ILE A 57 17.52 1.55 -10.81
CA ILE A 57 17.25 2.97 -10.53
C ILE A 57 18.53 3.77 -10.72
N PRO A 58 18.57 4.79 -11.65
CA PRO A 58 19.80 5.49 -11.99
C PRO A 58 20.20 6.59 -10.99
N TYR A 59 19.72 6.52 -9.76
CA TYR A 59 19.97 7.46 -8.67
C TYR A 59 20.22 6.72 -7.37
N SER A 60 20.99 7.31 -6.47
CA SER A 60 21.17 6.78 -5.11
C SER A 60 19.92 7.01 -4.26
N LYS A 61 19.82 6.25 -3.15
CA LYS A 61 18.75 6.42 -2.17
C LYS A 61 18.71 7.82 -1.57
N ASP A 62 19.90 8.42 -1.33
CA ASP A 62 20.01 9.76 -0.78
C ASP A 62 19.50 10.83 -1.77
N GLU A 63 19.76 10.68 -3.07
CA GLU A 63 19.22 11.57 -4.10
C GLU A 63 17.69 11.49 -4.18
N ILE A 64 17.13 10.27 -4.09
CA ILE A 64 15.67 10.07 -4.07
C ILE A 64 15.07 10.67 -2.79
N ASN A 65 15.70 10.49 -1.64
CA ASN A 65 15.26 11.10 -0.38
C ASN A 65 15.28 12.62 -0.45
N GLN A 66 16.37 13.19 -0.96
CA GLN A 66 16.50 14.63 -1.10
C GLN A 66 15.46 15.21 -2.05
N ALA A 67 15.19 14.54 -3.18
CA ALA A 67 14.16 14.95 -4.13
C ALA A 67 12.75 14.96 -3.49
N GLN A 68 12.44 13.98 -2.64
CA GLN A 68 11.18 13.94 -1.90
C GLN A 68 11.06 15.09 -0.89
N ILE A 69 12.13 15.43 -0.19
CA ILE A 69 12.15 16.56 0.75
C ILE A 69 12.00 17.89 -0.01
N GLU A 70 12.71 18.02 -1.11
CA GLU A 70 12.70 19.26 -1.92
C GLU A 70 11.35 19.51 -2.57
N ILE A 71 10.67 18.49 -3.12
CA ILE A 71 9.38 18.69 -3.79
C ILE A 71 8.30 19.20 -2.80
N VAL A 72 8.32 18.73 -1.55
CA VAL A 72 7.41 19.21 -0.49
C VAL A 72 7.71 20.68 -0.16
N LYS A 73 8.98 21.05 -0.02
CA LYS A 73 9.41 22.44 0.28
C LYS A 73 9.10 23.38 -0.87
N LEU A 74 9.43 23.01 -2.11
CA LEU A 74 9.24 23.85 -3.30
C LEU A 74 7.77 24.17 -3.58
N ASN A 75 6.86 23.25 -3.19
CA ASN A 75 5.41 23.44 -3.33
C ASN A 75 4.75 23.98 -2.06
N ASN A 76 5.51 24.29 -1.00
CA ASN A 76 5.01 24.76 0.30
C ASN A 76 3.92 23.86 0.89
N LEU A 77 4.02 22.54 0.70
CA LEU A 77 3.03 21.58 1.17
C LEU A 77 3.20 21.35 2.68
N LYS A 78 2.12 21.51 3.42
CA LYS A 78 2.06 21.23 4.85
C LYS A 78 1.76 19.76 5.11
N GLU A 79 0.73 19.25 4.44
CA GLU A 79 0.39 17.84 4.38
C GLU A 79 0.43 17.39 2.92
N ALA A 80 1.12 16.29 2.66
CA ALA A 80 1.31 15.85 1.30
C ALA A 80 1.29 14.34 1.16
N TYR A 81 0.84 13.90 -0.01
CA TYR A 81 1.15 12.59 -0.54
C TYR A 81 2.27 12.75 -1.57
N ILE A 82 3.31 11.93 -1.43
CA ILE A 82 4.49 11.93 -2.27
C ILE A 82 4.54 10.61 -3.03
N ARG A 83 4.75 10.67 -4.35
CA ARG A 83 4.78 9.54 -5.25
C ARG A 83 6.11 9.47 -6.00
N PRO A 84 7.16 8.86 -5.44
CA PRO A 84 8.30 8.45 -6.23
C PRO A 84 7.90 7.24 -7.10
N MET A 85 8.32 7.24 -8.36
CA MET A 85 8.07 6.16 -9.31
C MET A 85 9.23 6.02 -10.28
N CYS A 86 9.62 4.77 -10.57
CA CYS A 86 10.61 4.42 -11.57
C CYS A 86 9.99 3.50 -12.63
N PHE A 87 10.18 3.82 -13.89
CA PHE A 87 9.51 3.13 -14.99
C PHE A 87 10.33 3.18 -16.29
N TYR A 88 10.10 2.22 -17.17
CA TYR A 88 10.71 2.21 -18.49
C TYR A 88 10.03 3.19 -19.44
N GLY A 89 10.82 4.06 -20.06
CA GLY A 89 10.41 5.08 -21.00
C GLY A 89 10.02 4.51 -22.37
N SER A 90 9.94 5.42 -23.37
CA SER A 90 9.68 5.05 -24.74
C SER A 90 10.93 4.55 -25.45
N GLY A 91 10.74 3.59 -26.36
CA GLY A 91 11.80 2.98 -27.18
C GLY A 91 11.22 1.82 -27.99
N SER A 92 11.98 0.74 -28.13
CA SER A 92 11.47 -0.49 -28.73
C SER A 92 10.33 -1.07 -27.88
N LEU A 93 9.28 -1.56 -28.56
CA LEU A 93 8.17 -2.29 -27.93
C LEU A 93 8.40 -3.79 -28.04
N GLY A 94 7.94 -4.52 -27.07
CA GLY A 94 8.10 -5.95 -26.90
C GLY A 94 8.44 -6.27 -25.45
N LEU A 95 8.61 -7.55 -25.12
CA LEU A 95 8.89 -7.97 -23.74
C LEU A 95 10.33 -7.71 -23.29
N ARG A 96 11.23 -7.44 -24.23
CA ARG A 96 12.62 -7.04 -23.91
C ARG A 96 12.69 -5.56 -23.62
N ALA A 97 13.31 -5.23 -22.50
CA ALA A 97 13.46 -3.84 -22.02
C ALA A 97 14.95 -3.44 -21.88
N ASP A 98 15.87 -4.23 -22.40
CA ASP A 98 17.31 -4.13 -22.19
C ASP A 98 17.90 -2.76 -22.61
N ASP A 99 17.34 -2.15 -23.67
CA ASP A 99 17.81 -0.88 -24.21
C ASP A 99 16.95 0.32 -23.78
N LEU A 100 16.00 0.12 -22.87
CA LEU A 100 15.08 1.17 -22.47
C LEU A 100 15.65 2.01 -21.32
N LYS A 101 15.51 3.32 -21.46
CA LYS A 101 15.89 4.23 -20.38
C LYS A 101 14.88 4.14 -19.23
N VAL A 102 15.40 3.98 -18.01
CA VAL A 102 14.60 4.12 -16.80
C VAL A 102 14.38 5.61 -16.50
N HIS A 103 13.13 5.99 -16.35
CA HIS A 103 12.71 7.30 -15.87
C HIS A 103 12.40 7.22 -14.39
N THR A 104 12.84 8.25 -13.66
CA THR A 104 12.51 8.41 -12.23
C THR A 104 11.78 9.73 -12.05
N ILE A 105 10.65 9.69 -11.41
CA ILE A 105 9.87 10.88 -11.06
C ILE A 105 9.58 10.91 -9.56
N VAL A 106 9.45 12.12 -9.03
CA VAL A 106 8.89 12.37 -7.70
C VAL A 106 7.80 13.43 -7.87
N ALA A 107 6.56 13.04 -7.63
CA ALA A 107 5.42 13.96 -7.61
C ALA A 107 4.93 14.15 -6.17
N ALA A 108 4.41 15.32 -5.85
CA ALA A 108 3.78 15.59 -4.56
C ALA A 108 2.56 16.50 -4.74
N TRP A 109 1.53 16.23 -3.95
CA TRP A 109 0.31 17.03 -3.94
C TRP A 109 -0.31 17.05 -2.54
N GLU A 110 -1.14 18.02 -2.30
CA GLU A 110 -1.91 18.10 -1.06
C GLU A 110 -2.94 16.96 -1.02
N TRP A 111 -2.92 16.21 0.08
CA TRP A 111 -3.87 15.12 0.28
C TRP A 111 -4.27 15.03 1.75
N PRO A 112 -5.36 15.65 2.15
CA PRO A 112 -5.76 15.71 3.55
C PRO A 112 -6.19 14.34 4.10
N SER A 113 -6.93 13.54 3.32
CA SER A 113 -7.33 12.19 3.69
C SER A 113 -7.72 11.37 2.47
N TYR A 114 -7.44 10.07 2.49
CA TYR A 114 -7.87 9.11 1.46
C TYR A 114 -9.33 8.73 1.63
N MET A 115 -9.78 8.59 2.87
CA MET A 115 -11.15 8.24 3.22
C MET A 115 -11.87 9.41 3.88
N ALA A 116 -13.20 9.42 3.78
CA ALA A 116 -14.02 10.40 4.47
C ALA A 116 -13.86 10.28 5.99
N PRO A 117 -13.86 11.37 6.76
CA PRO A 117 -13.66 11.33 8.22
C PRO A 117 -14.60 10.37 8.96
N GLU A 118 -15.83 10.21 8.47
CA GLU A 118 -16.84 9.33 9.07
C GLU A 118 -16.43 7.84 9.03
N VAL A 119 -15.57 7.46 8.11
CA VAL A 119 -15.06 6.07 7.98
C VAL A 119 -14.24 5.68 9.19
N PHE A 120 -13.43 6.60 9.73
CA PHE A 120 -12.61 6.33 10.92
C PHE A 120 -13.45 6.15 12.19
N GLU A 121 -14.66 6.71 12.22
CA GLU A 121 -15.59 6.56 13.34
C GLU A 121 -16.51 5.34 13.19
N LYS A 122 -17.05 5.13 11.98
CA LYS A 122 -18.06 4.09 11.72
C LYS A 122 -17.47 2.75 11.29
N GLY A 123 -16.22 2.74 10.81
CA GLY A 123 -15.61 1.61 10.14
C GLY A 123 -16.21 1.30 8.77
N ILE A 124 -15.64 0.31 8.10
CA ILE A 124 -16.01 -0.12 6.74
C ILE A 124 -16.54 -1.55 6.70
N LYS A 125 -17.23 -1.83 5.59
CA LYS A 125 -17.68 -3.17 5.23
C LYS A 125 -16.77 -3.71 4.13
N VAL A 126 -16.26 -4.92 4.33
CA VAL A 126 -15.28 -5.53 3.45
C VAL A 126 -15.85 -6.80 2.83
N LYS A 127 -15.54 -7.02 1.56
CA LYS A 127 -15.87 -8.25 0.84
C LYS A 127 -14.63 -9.11 0.62
N ILE A 128 -14.70 -10.38 0.93
CA ILE A 128 -13.70 -11.34 0.46
C ILE A 128 -13.88 -11.50 -1.06
N SER A 129 -12.86 -11.11 -1.80
CA SER A 129 -12.88 -11.08 -3.26
C SER A 129 -12.67 -12.46 -3.88
N SER A 130 -13.18 -12.65 -5.09
CA SER A 130 -12.89 -13.82 -5.93
C SER A 130 -11.45 -13.81 -6.48
N TYR A 131 -10.79 -12.64 -6.49
CA TYR A 131 -9.40 -12.48 -6.93
C TYR A 131 -8.44 -12.88 -5.79
N LYS A 132 -7.36 -13.58 -6.16
CA LYS A 132 -6.36 -14.07 -5.19
C LYS A 132 -4.97 -13.52 -5.48
N ARG A 133 -4.15 -13.43 -4.42
CA ARG A 133 -2.72 -13.13 -4.50
C ARG A 133 -1.90 -14.40 -4.68
N GLU A 134 -0.86 -14.36 -5.51
CA GLU A 134 0.08 -15.47 -5.63
C GLU A 134 0.97 -15.53 -4.39
N ARG A 135 1.04 -16.72 -3.77
CA ARG A 135 1.87 -17.00 -2.62
C ARG A 135 3.31 -17.31 -3.03
N GLY A 136 4.29 -16.90 -2.22
CA GLY A 136 5.72 -17.19 -2.43
C GLY A 136 6.39 -16.46 -3.60
N ASN A 137 5.68 -15.57 -4.28
CA ASN A 137 6.21 -14.84 -5.43
C ASN A 137 6.73 -13.46 -5.00
N LEU A 138 8.04 -13.23 -5.17
CA LEU A 138 8.67 -11.97 -4.79
C LEU A 138 8.09 -10.77 -5.54
N VAL A 139 7.75 -10.91 -6.83
CA VAL A 139 7.13 -9.83 -7.61
C VAL A 139 5.76 -9.48 -7.06
N SER A 140 4.93 -10.48 -6.71
CA SER A 140 3.60 -10.25 -6.13
C SER A 140 3.65 -9.52 -4.78
N ARG A 141 4.74 -9.67 -4.04
CA ARG A 141 4.99 -9.01 -2.74
C ARG A 141 5.67 -7.65 -2.87
N SER A 142 6.02 -7.24 -4.08
CA SER A 142 6.71 -6.00 -4.37
C SER A 142 5.74 -4.94 -4.90
N LYS A 143 6.10 -3.66 -4.71
CA LYS A 143 5.27 -2.52 -5.10
C LYS A 143 5.45 -2.19 -6.58
N VAL A 144 5.03 -3.14 -7.44
CA VAL A 144 5.11 -3.07 -8.91
C VAL A 144 3.79 -2.58 -9.49
N ASN A 145 3.84 -1.69 -10.49
CA ASN A 145 2.65 -1.07 -11.10
C ASN A 145 1.64 -2.11 -11.60
N GLY A 146 2.10 -3.15 -12.30
CA GLY A 146 1.25 -4.20 -12.86
C GLY A 146 0.45 -5.00 -11.83
N ASN A 147 0.95 -5.14 -10.59
CA ASN A 147 0.27 -5.87 -9.53
C ASN A 147 -1.06 -5.23 -9.11
N TYR A 148 -1.17 -3.91 -9.30
CA TYR A 148 -2.37 -3.16 -8.92
C TYR A 148 -3.59 -3.41 -9.81
N VAL A 149 -3.42 -4.00 -10.97
CA VAL A 149 -4.57 -4.41 -11.82
C VAL A 149 -5.48 -5.37 -11.05
N LYS A 150 -4.92 -6.39 -10.39
CA LYS A 150 -5.69 -7.35 -9.58
C LYS A 150 -6.36 -6.67 -8.37
N SER A 151 -5.63 -5.80 -7.67
CA SER A 151 -6.19 -4.99 -6.57
C SER A 151 -7.37 -4.13 -7.00
N MET A 152 -7.24 -3.43 -8.14
CA MET A 152 -8.33 -2.62 -8.70
C MET A 152 -9.55 -3.46 -9.10
N MET A 153 -9.34 -4.66 -9.64
CA MET A 153 -10.43 -5.56 -10.01
C MET A 153 -11.15 -6.09 -8.78
N ALA A 154 -10.42 -6.46 -7.73
CA ALA A 154 -10.98 -6.90 -6.46
C ALA A 154 -11.82 -5.78 -5.80
N LEU A 155 -11.28 -4.56 -5.72
CA LEU A 155 -12.00 -3.41 -5.21
C LEU A 155 -13.28 -3.12 -6.02
N LYS A 156 -13.18 -3.16 -7.35
CA LYS A 156 -14.33 -2.94 -8.23
C LYS A 156 -15.43 -4.00 -8.04
N GLU A 157 -15.04 -5.25 -7.77
CA GLU A 157 -15.97 -6.33 -7.41
C GLU A 157 -16.71 -5.98 -6.10
N ALA A 158 -15.98 -5.64 -5.04
CA ALA A 158 -16.55 -5.27 -3.74
C ALA A 158 -17.51 -4.07 -3.83
N LEU A 159 -17.09 -3.00 -4.49
CA LEU A 159 -17.91 -1.79 -4.67
C LEU A 159 -19.21 -2.05 -5.43
N LYS A 160 -19.21 -2.94 -6.43
CA LYS A 160 -20.43 -3.32 -7.18
C LYS A 160 -21.45 -4.05 -6.30
N GLU A 161 -21.00 -4.72 -5.26
CA GLU A 161 -21.84 -5.47 -4.33
C GLU A 161 -22.20 -4.65 -3.07
N GLY A 162 -21.81 -3.37 -3.01
CA GLY A 162 -22.17 -2.44 -1.93
C GLY A 162 -21.26 -2.50 -0.70
N TYR A 163 -20.06 -3.05 -0.85
CA TYR A 163 -19.01 -3.01 0.14
C TYR A 163 -18.06 -1.83 -0.11
N ASP A 164 -17.30 -1.46 0.91
CA ASP A 164 -16.41 -0.30 0.84
C ASP A 164 -15.01 -0.67 0.36
N GLU A 165 -14.55 -1.91 0.65
CA GLU A 165 -13.20 -2.39 0.32
C GLU A 165 -13.21 -3.92 0.09
N ALA A 166 -12.17 -4.42 -0.57
CA ALA A 166 -11.94 -5.84 -0.82
C ALA A 166 -10.89 -6.41 0.14
N LEU A 167 -11.09 -7.65 0.57
CA LEU A 167 -10.10 -8.47 1.23
C LEU A 167 -9.73 -9.63 0.31
N LEU A 168 -8.44 -9.80 0.04
CA LEU A 168 -7.95 -10.85 -0.84
C LEU A 168 -7.42 -12.03 -0.02
N LEU A 169 -7.71 -13.21 -0.52
CA LEU A 169 -7.03 -14.44 -0.10
C LEU A 169 -5.79 -14.67 -0.97
N ASP A 170 -4.88 -15.49 -0.51
CA ASP A 170 -3.82 -16.06 -1.35
C ASP A 170 -4.30 -17.33 -2.08
N THR A 171 -3.41 -17.91 -2.88
CA THR A 171 -3.70 -19.13 -3.65
C THR A 171 -3.99 -20.35 -2.78
N ASP A 172 -3.55 -20.35 -1.52
CA ASP A 172 -3.79 -21.43 -0.56
C ASP A 172 -5.01 -21.18 0.34
N ASN A 173 -5.78 -20.11 0.07
CA ASN A 173 -6.98 -19.65 0.79
C ASN A 173 -6.70 -19.07 2.19
N PHE A 174 -5.47 -18.66 2.48
CA PHE A 174 -5.21 -17.84 3.66
C PHE A 174 -5.47 -16.37 3.36
N ILE A 175 -5.82 -15.63 4.40
CA ILE A 175 -5.98 -14.17 4.33
C ILE A 175 -4.65 -13.53 3.92
N SER A 176 -4.70 -12.66 2.93
CA SER A 176 -3.55 -11.90 2.45
C SER A 176 -3.60 -10.45 2.91
N GLU A 177 -4.25 -9.60 2.15
CA GLU A 177 -4.29 -8.16 2.39
C GLU A 177 -5.54 -7.53 1.75
N GLY A 178 -5.81 -6.26 2.02
CA GLY A 178 -6.80 -5.47 1.29
C GLY A 178 -6.37 -5.18 -0.15
N SER A 179 -7.14 -4.36 -0.88
CA SER A 179 -6.75 -3.97 -2.24
C SER A 179 -5.46 -3.12 -2.25
N GLY A 180 -5.21 -2.36 -1.20
CA GLY A 180 -4.02 -1.53 -1.02
C GLY A 180 -3.53 -1.42 0.42
N GLU A 181 -4.02 -2.24 1.35
CA GLU A 181 -3.82 -2.18 2.79
C GLU A 181 -3.44 -3.54 3.37
N ASN A 182 -2.69 -3.57 4.49
CA ASN A 182 -2.49 -4.78 5.28
C ASN A 182 -3.59 -4.96 6.32
N LEU A 183 -3.93 -6.22 6.63
CA LEU A 183 -4.94 -6.58 7.62
C LEU A 183 -4.31 -6.84 9.00
N PHE A 184 -5.03 -6.40 10.02
CA PHE A 184 -4.84 -6.78 11.41
C PHE A 184 -6.14 -7.27 12.05
N ALA A 185 -6.00 -8.17 13.01
CA ALA A 185 -7.09 -8.68 13.84
C ALA A 185 -6.69 -8.62 15.32
N ILE A 186 -7.66 -8.29 16.20
CA ILE A 186 -7.50 -8.40 17.64
C ILE A 186 -8.35 -9.58 18.12
N LYS A 187 -7.70 -10.50 18.83
CA LYS A 187 -8.32 -11.68 19.42
C LYS A 187 -7.69 -11.99 20.77
N ASN A 188 -8.50 -12.08 21.83
CA ASN A 188 -8.02 -12.33 23.19
C ASN A 188 -6.93 -11.37 23.68
N ASN A 189 -7.06 -10.11 23.33
CA ASN A 189 -6.10 -9.04 23.65
C ASN A 189 -4.69 -9.26 23.03
N GLU A 190 -4.60 -10.03 21.96
CA GLU A 190 -3.40 -10.21 21.14
C GLU A 190 -3.64 -9.70 19.74
N LEU A 191 -2.61 -9.16 19.10
CA LEU A 191 -2.64 -8.66 17.73
C LEU A 191 -2.19 -9.75 16.75
N TYR A 192 -2.95 -9.94 15.70
CA TYR A 192 -2.68 -10.89 14.62
C TYR A 192 -2.57 -10.17 13.29
N THR A 193 -1.66 -10.60 12.43
CA THR A 193 -1.55 -10.10 11.04
C THR A 193 -1.04 -11.23 10.14
N PRO A 194 -1.51 -11.31 8.88
CA PRO A 194 -0.99 -12.27 7.92
C PRO A 194 0.52 -12.19 7.77
N ASN A 195 1.15 -13.33 7.47
CA ASN A 195 2.56 -13.34 7.07
C ASN A 195 2.74 -12.65 5.70
N LEU A 196 3.99 -12.50 5.28
CA LEU A 196 4.33 -11.77 4.06
C LEU A 196 4.48 -12.68 2.83
N GLU A 197 3.94 -13.90 2.83
CA GLU A 197 4.07 -14.82 1.69
C GLU A 197 3.28 -14.35 0.46
N ALA A 198 2.19 -13.61 0.67
CA ALA A 198 1.33 -13.08 -0.39
C ALA A 198 0.99 -11.58 -0.22
N SER A 199 1.56 -10.90 0.78
CA SER A 199 1.21 -9.53 1.15
C SER A 199 2.40 -8.60 1.00
N LEU A 200 2.14 -7.33 0.72
CA LEU A 200 3.17 -6.29 0.75
C LEU A 200 3.71 -6.11 2.17
N ASP A 201 5.02 -5.97 2.31
CA ASP A 201 5.67 -5.58 3.57
C ASP A 201 5.41 -4.10 3.89
N GLY A 202 4.24 -3.85 4.49
CA GLY A 202 3.71 -2.51 4.72
C GLY A 202 4.52 -1.73 5.76
N ILE A 203 4.81 -0.45 5.48
CA ILE A 203 5.53 0.42 6.42
C ILE A 203 4.63 0.81 7.58
N THR A 204 3.35 1.10 7.31
CA THR A 204 2.36 1.30 8.37
C THR A 204 2.18 0.01 9.18
N ARG A 205 2.14 -1.17 8.53
CA ARG A 205 2.11 -2.46 9.23
C ARG A 205 3.28 -2.61 10.21
N LYS A 206 4.51 -2.30 9.79
CA LYS A 206 5.69 -2.31 10.67
C LYS A 206 5.56 -1.35 11.86
N ALA A 207 5.03 -0.16 11.61
CA ALA A 207 4.80 0.83 12.66
C ALA A 207 3.78 0.33 13.69
N ILE A 208 2.67 -0.26 13.26
CA ILE A 208 1.65 -0.83 14.16
C ILE A 208 2.23 -2.00 14.98
N ILE A 209 2.99 -2.89 14.38
CA ILE A 209 3.67 -3.99 15.10
C ILE A 209 4.57 -3.41 16.20
N SER A 210 5.45 -2.45 15.86
CA SER A 210 6.34 -1.84 16.85
C SER A 210 5.57 -1.15 17.99
N LEU A 211 4.51 -0.40 17.67
CA LEU A 211 3.68 0.26 18.69
C LEU A 211 2.96 -0.74 19.60
N ALA A 212 2.43 -1.84 19.02
CA ALA A 212 1.79 -2.90 19.79
C ALA A 212 2.77 -3.56 20.78
N GLU A 213 3.99 -3.85 20.33
CA GLU A 213 5.06 -4.40 21.18
C GLU A 213 5.47 -3.42 22.27
N GLU A 214 5.60 -2.12 21.98
CA GLU A 214 5.94 -1.07 22.96
C GLU A 214 4.91 -0.96 24.09
N ILE A 215 3.63 -1.17 23.81
CA ILE A 215 2.57 -1.19 24.84
C ILE A 215 2.39 -2.57 25.49
N GLY A 216 3.23 -3.54 25.15
CA GLY A 216 3.21 -4.90 25.73
C GLY A 216 2.14 -5.82 25.15
N MET A 217 1.55 -5.48 24.01
CA MET A 217 0.60 -6.35 23.30
C MET A 217 1.39 -7.42 22.53
N LYS A 218 1.00 -8.68 22.70
CA LYS A 218 1.63 -9.77 21.96
C LYS A 218 1.21 -9.71 20.49
N VAL A 219 2.19 -9.81 19.57
CA VAL A 219 1.97 -9.80 18.12
C VAL A 219 2.22 -11.19 17.55
N ASN A 220 1.25 -11.69 16.78
CA ASN A 220 1.30 -12.98 16.11
C ASN A 220 1.27 -12.76 14.59
N VAL A 221 2.34 -13.15 13.91
CA VAL A 221 2.45 -13.12 12.45
C VAL A 221 2.32 -14.56 11.95
N SER A 222 1.21 -14.88 11.28
CA SER A 222 0.92 -16.27 10.86
C SER A 222 0.00 -16.31 9.65
N ASP A 223 -0.20 -17.48 9.09
CA ASP A 223 -1.33 -17.72 8.19
C ASP A 223 -2.63 -17.56 8.97
N LEU A 224 -3.56 -16.78 8.45
CA LEU A 224 -4.90 -16.58 9.03
C LEU A 224 -5.93 -17.12 8.06
N THR A 225 -6.89 -17.86 8.59
CA THR A 225 -8.05 -18.35 7.85
C THR A 225 -9.20 -17.35 7.88
N GLU A 226 -10.23 -17.57 7.07
CA GLU A 226 -11.47 -16.81 7.15
C GLU A 226 -12.12 -16.93 8.54
N ASP A 227 -12.15 -18.12 9.14
CA ASP A 227 -12.69 -18.34 10.48
C ASP A 227 -11.91 -17.57 11.56
N ASP A 228 -10.59 -17.43 11.41
CA ASP A 228 -9.78 -16.65 12.34
C ASP A 228 -10.20 -15.19 12.38
N ILE A 229 -10.40 -14.57 11.22
CA ILE A 229 -10.80 -13.16 11.14
C ILE A 229 -12.28 -12.98 11.52
N LEU A 230 -13.17 -13.88 11.14
CA LEU A 230 -14.60 -13.79 11.47
C LEU A 230 -14.88 -13.99 12.97
N SER A 231 -13.98 -14.68 13.68
CA SER A 231 -14.04 -14.84 15.14
C SER A 231 -13.28 -13.77 15.92
N ALA A 232 -12.67 -12.78 15.25
CA ALA A 232 -11.94 -11.69 15.86
C ALA A 232 -12.89 -10.72 16.59
N GLN A 233 -12.36 -10.07 17.63
CA GLN A 233 -13.07 -9.01 18.35
C GLN A 233 -13.05 -7.71 17.56
N GLU A 234 -11.92 -7.44 16.88
CA GLU A 234 -11.73 -6.27 16.03
C GLU A 234 -10.91 -6.64 14.79
N LEU A 235 -11.21 -5.95 13.69
CA LEU A 235 -10.39 -5.97 12.47
C LEU A 235 -10.12 -4.54 12.04
N PHE A 236 -8.96 -4.33 11.44
CA PHE A 236 -8.65 -3.05 10.80
C PHE A 236 -7.63 -3.20 9.68
N PHE A 237 -7.71 -2.30 8.72
CA PHE A 237 -6.71 -2.14 7.69
C PHE A 237 -5.67 -1.08 8.05
N THR A 238 -4.46 -1.23 7.49
CA THR A 238 -3.38 -0.24 7.62
C THR A 238 -2.69 0.01 6.29
N GLY A 239 -2.44 1.27 6.01
CA GLY A 239 -1.72 1.68 4.81
C GLY A 239 -1.30 3.13 4.86
N THR A 240 -0.32 3.53 4.05
CA THR A 240 0.15 4.92 4.04
C THR A 240 -0.95 5.91 3.62
N ALA A 241 -1.80 5.54 2.67
CA ALA A 241 -2.92 6.38 2.23
C ALA A 241 -4.13 6.24 3.17
N ALA A 242 -4.46 5.00 3.55
CA ALA A 242 -5.63 4.69 4.36
C ALA A 242 -5.41 4.95 5.86
N GLU A 243 -4.15 5.04 6.30
CA GLU A 243 -3.77 5.14 7.72
C GLU A 243 -4.22 3.91 8.51
N VAL A 244 -5.17 4.03 9.44
CA VAL A 244 -5.76 2.91 10.19
C VAL A 244 -7.28 2.97 10.06
N VAL A 245 -7.86 1.97 9.41
CA VAL A 245 -9.30 1.95 9.08
C VAL A 245 -9.98 0.76 9.75
N PRO A 246 -10.92 0.98 10.68
CA PRO A 246 -11.68 -0.09 11.31
C PRO A 246 -12.55 -0.86 10.31
N ILE A 247 -12.62 -2.18 10.47
CA ILE A 247 -13.51 -3.06 9.69
C ILE A 247 -14.59 -3.59 10.63
N THR A 248 -15.84 -3.26 10.34
CA THR A 248 -16.99 -3.64 11.18
C THR A 248 -17.80 -4.82 10.62
N GLN A 249 -17.54 -5.16 9.34
CA GLN A 249 -18.23 -6.26 8.67
C GLN A 249 -17.32 -6.90 7.61
N VAL A 250 -17.31 -8.21 7.52
CA VAL A 250 -16.71 -8.99 6.42
C VAL A 250 -17.82 -9.84 5.80
N ASN A 251 -17.99 -9.71 4.47
CA ASN A 251 -19.14 -10.26 3.77
C ASN A 251 -20.45 -9.86 4.49
N ASN A 252 -21.29 -10.84 4.87
CA ASN A 252 -22.55 -10.59 5.60
C ASN A 252 -22.40 -10.74 7.13
N GLN A 253 -21.19 -10.94 7.65
CA GLN A 253 -20.95 -11.17 9.08
C GLN A 253 -20.35 -9.94 9.75
N LYS A 254 -20.98 -9.50 10.84
CA LYS A 254 -20.43 -8.44 11.71
C LYS A 254 -19.19 -8.97 12.45
N ILE A 255 -18.21 -8.10 12.63
CA ILE A 255 -17.01 -8.36 13.44
C ILE A 255 -17.24 -7.80 14.84
N GLY A 256 -16.99 -8.62 15.86
CA GLY A 256 -17.22 -8.23 17.26
C GLY A 256 -18.62 -7.68 17.49
N SER A 257 -18.71 -6.44 17.99
CA SER A 257 -19.99 -5.73 18.18
C SER A 257 -20.61 -5.23 16.85
N GLY A 258 -19.85 -5.18 15.79
CA GLY A 258 -20.20 -4.50 14.52
C GLY A 258 -20.00 -2.99 14.56
N GLU A 259 -19.20 -2.52 15.50
CA GLU A 259 -18.79 -1.14 15.68
C GLU A 259 -17.26 -1.07 15.75
N ARG A 260 -16.69 0.12 15.61
CA ARG A 260 -15.24 0.34 15.80
C ARG A 260 -14.84 -0.08 17.22
N GLY A 261 -13.71 -0.76 17.36
CA GLY A 261 -13.09 -1.06 18.65
C GLY A 261 -12.51 0.16 19.37
N GLU A 262 -11.94 -0.05 20.54
CA GLU A 262 -11.34 0.98 21.40
C GLU A 262 -10.05 1.60 20.85
#